data_f92d81a468826ce335657bd07d204c49
#
_entry.id   f92d81a468826ce335657bd07d204c49
#
_cell.length_a   1.000
_cell.length_b   1.000
_cell.length_c   1.000
_cell.angle_alpha   90.00
_cell.angle_beta   90.00
_cell.angle_gamma   90.00
#
_symmetry.space_group_name_H-M   'P 1'
#
loop_
_entity.id
_entity.type
_entity.pdbx_description
1 polymer ?
#
loop_
_entity_poly.entity_id
_entity_poly.type
_entity_poly.pdbx_seq_one_letter_code
_entity_poly.pdbx_strand_id
1 'polypeptide(L)'
;MTANIKFATDLVTFYAPEYWGGTGDMSDLEGVLAQNGWTPERFWERIFSDIKAAGLDGFEITFPPGNWHSAVEAFGSATGFADALRHHQLELCSGYMSNRIPGTTRYANIANPSDHAVLAEMADQYAAFLATCQSDIMVVSLPLRTSLLADQPIFVDTRMAQTIADALNQMGYQARRRGVKVALHPEAFSMFRNSRDVDLFMLATDPSYVHLCPDTAQFVVAGSNPIDIVARHRDRVILTHWKDATGPAPIDTPIDDTIYDTQVQWFAAVGQGVVDWPAWTRLLRDIDYRGWAVFELDAARNPVADLKQIMAYIKSSLQHIYK
;
A
#
# COMPACT_ATOMS: atom_id res chain seq x y z
N MET A 1 -3.90 -12.48 24.97
CA MET A 1 -4.64 -11.29 24.51
C MET A 1 -5.08 -11.54 23.09
N THR A 2 -6.27 -11.15 22.72
CA THR A 2 -6.80 -11.31 21.35
C THR A 2 -6.33 -10.13 20.52
N ALA A 3 -5.70 -10.39 19.37
CA ALA A 3 -5.39 -9.31 18.42
C ALA A 3 -6.72 -8.83 17.81
N ASN A 4 -6.98 -7.53 17.89
CA ASN A 4 -8.16 -6.92 17.28
C ASN A 4 -7.78 -6.40 15.89
N ILE A 5 -7.74 -7.30 14.90
CA ILE A 5 -7.40 -6.99 13.52
C ILE A 5 -8.69 -6.70 12.75
N LYS A 6 -8.76 -5.55 12.08
CA LYS A 6 -9.75 -5.21 11.07
C LYS A 6 -9.22 -5.57 9.68
N PHE A 7 -10.11 -5.88 8.76
CA PHE A 7 -9.76 -6.30 7.41
C PHE A 7 -10.17 -5.27 6.37
N ALA A 8 -9.24 -4.94 5.51
CA ALA A 8 -9.39 -3.99 4.41
C ALA A 8 -8.76 -4.53 3.12
N THR A 9 -8.93 -3.85 2.02
CA THR A 9 -8.20 -4.11 0.77
C THR A 9 -7.62 -2.82 0.20
N ASP A 10 -6.45 -2.89 -0.43
CA ASP A 10 -5.99 -1.84 -1.32
C ASP A 10 -6.84 -1.83 -2.59
N LEU A 11 -7.17 -0.64 -3.10
CA LEU A 11 -8.02 -0.49 -4.27
C LEU A 11 -7.40 -1.01 -5.56
N VAL A 12 -6.07 -1.22 -5.63
CA VAL A 12 -5.42 -1.88 -6.76
C VAL A 12 -6.03 -3.25 -7.07
N THR A 13 -6.60 -3.89 -6.05
CA THR A 13 -7.35 -5.16 -6.18
C THR A 13 -8.46 -5.09 -7.23
N PHE A 14 -9.05 -3.92 -7.45
CA PHE A 14 -10.14 -3.69 -8.39
C PHE A 14 -9.67 -3.14 -9.75
N TYR A 15 -8.37 -3.12 -10.04
CA TYR A 15 -7.83 -2.41 -11.20
C TYR A 15 -7.68 -3.27 -12.48
N ALA A 16 -8.19 -4.50 -12.48
CA ALA A 16 -8.30 -5.28 -13.72
C ALA A 16 -9.30 -4.63 -14.69
N PRO A 17 -8.90 -4.23 -15.91
CA PRO A 17 -9.83 -3.67 -16.91
C PRO A 17 -11.00 -4.60 -17.22
N GLU A 18 -10.79 -5.92 -17.19
CA GLU A 18 -11.82 -6.93 -17.45
C GLU A 18 -12.95 -6.86 -16.42
N TYR A 19 -12.66 -6.51 -15.18
CA TYR A 19 -13.67 -6.33 -14.14
C TYR A 19 -14.66 -5.19 -14.44
N TRP A 20 -14.21 -4.20 -15.22
CA TRP A 20 -14.97 -3.03 -15.64
C TRP A 20 -15.52 -3.13 -17.06
N GLY A 21 -15.41 -4.31 -17.67
CA GLY A 21 -15.94 -4.58 -19.01
C GLY A 21 -15.04 -4.16 -20.16
N GLY A 22 -13.74 -3.97 -19.88
CA GLY A 22 -12.73 -3.64 -20.87
C GLY A 22 -11.69 -4.74 -21.07
N THR A 23 -10.58 -4.37 -21.69
CA THR A 23 -9.40 -5.20 -21.92
C THR A 23 -8.14 -4.34 -21.77
N GLY A 24 -6.99 -4.96 -21.57
CA GLY A 24 -5.72 -4.28 -21.43
C GLY A 24 -5.06 -4.58 -20.07
N ASP A 25 -4.13 -3.77 -19.69
CA ASP A 25 -3.49 -3.83 -18.39
C ASP A 25 -4.03 -2.77 -17.41
N MET A 26 -3.47 -2.74 -16.22
CA MET A 26 -3.90 -1.84 -15.16
C MET A 26 -3.74 -0.35 -15.54
N SER A 27 -2.77 -0.01 -16.38
CA SER A 27 -2.54 1.37 -16.84
C SER A 27 -3.63 1.89 -17.78
N ASP A 28 -4.39 0.99 -18.42
CA ASP A 28 -5.49 1.34 -19.33
C ASP A 28 -6.82 1.62 -18.59
N LEU A 29 -6.90 1.35 -17.30
CA LEU A 29 -8.16 1.34 -16.55
C LEU A 29 -8.94 2.65 -16.63
N GLU A 30 -8.28 3.82 -16.50
CA GLU A 30 -8.97 5.11 -16.61
C GLU A 30 -9.63 5.28 -17.99
N GLY A 31 -8.95 4.85 -19.05
CA GLY A 31 -9.49 4.85 -20.41
C GLY A 31 -10.68 3.90 -20.56
N VAL A 32 -10.60 2.72 -19.98
CA VAL A 32 -11.68 1.72 -19.97
C VAL A 32 -12.92 2.25 -19.25
N LEU A 33 -12.74 2.85 -18.10
CA LEU A 33 -13.83 3.45 -17.34
C LEU A 33 -14.53 4.55 -18.13
N ALA A 34 -13.75 5.46 -18.73
CA ALA A 34 -14.30 6.55 -19.54
C ALA A 34 -15.08 6.04 -20.75
N GLN A 35 -14.54 5.07 -21.50
CA GLN A 35 -15.18 4.45 -22.67
C GLN A 35 -16.49 3.72 -22.32
N ASN A 36 -16.58 3.12 -21.12
CA ASN A 36 -17.76 2.42 -20.64
C ASN A 36 -18.75 3.32 -19.86
N GLY A 37 -18.52 4.63 -19.85
CA GLY A 37 -19.42 5.62 -19.24
C GLY A 37 -19.44 5.57 -17.71
N TRP A 38 -18.35 5.14 -17.09
CA TRP A 38 -18.15 5.25 -15.65
C TRP A 38 -17.77 6.69 -15.29
N THR A 39 -18.53 7.27 -14.37
CA THR A 39 -18.17 8.54 -13.73
C THR A 39 -17.48 8.26 -12.39
N PRO A 40 -16.75 9.23 -11.81
CA PRO A 40 -16.16 9.05 -10.49
C PRO A 40 -17.18 8.60 -9.43
N GLU A 41 -18.39 9.17 -9.41
CA GLU A 41 -19.44 8.78 -8.46
C GLU A 41 -19.86 7.32 -8.64
N ARG A 42 -20.10 6.87 -9.89
CA ARG A 42 -20.48 5.49 -10.17
C ARG A 42 -19.37 4.50 -9.84
N PHE A 43 -18.11 4.90 -10.07
CA PHE A 43 -16.94 4.11 -9.69
C PHE A 43 -16.93 3.90 -8.16
N TRP A 44 -17.00 4.96 -7.38
CA TRP A 44 -16.95 4.87 -5.93
C TRP A 44 -18.12 4.11 -5.32
N GLU A 45 -19.36 4.32 -5.81
CA GLU A 45 -20.53 3.57 -5.37
C GLU A 45 -20.38 2.06 -5.62
N ARG A 46 -19.80 1.68 -6.77
CA ARG A 46 -19.50 0.28 -7.06
C ARG A 46 -18.43 -0.26 -6.12
N ILE A 47 -17.34 0.46 -5.89
CA ILE A 47 -16.26 0.08 -4.95
C ILE A 47 -16.83 -0.16 -3.54
N PHE A 48 -17.64 0.78 -3.01
CA PHE A 48 -18.23 0.62 -1.69
C PHE A 48 -19.12 -0.63 -1.59
N SER A 49 -19.97 -0.84 -2.59
CA SER A 49 -20.82 -2.03 -2.67
C SER A 49 -20.01 -3.33 -2.67
N ASP A 50 -18.94 -3.38 -3.45
CA ASP A 50 -18.12 -4.57 -3.63
C ASP A 50 -17.26 -4.89 -2.41
N ILE A 51 -16.71 -3.89 -1.73
CA ILE A 51 -15.99 -4.05 -0.45
C ILE A 51 -16.93 -4.60 0.62
N LYS A 52 -18.15 -4.07 0.73
CA LYS A 52 -19.16 -4.61 1.64
C LYS A 52 -19.57 -6.03 1.27
N ALA A 53 -19.76 -6.31 -0.01
CA ALA A 53 -20.09 -7.64 -0.50
C ALA A 53 -18.98 -8.65 -0.21
N ALA A 54 -17.71 -8.23 -0.21
CA ALA A 54 -16.57 -9.05 0.20
C ALA A 54 -16.51 -9.31 1.71
N GLY A 55 -17.25 -8.54 2.51
CA GLY A 55 -17.30 -8.68 3.98
C GLY A 55 -16.12 -8.01 4.68
N LEU A 56 -15.58 -6.94 4.09
CA LEU A 56 -14.49 -6.15 4.66
C LEU A 56 -15.01 -4.93 5.44
N ASP A 57 -14.16 -4.44 6.34
CA ASP A 57 -14.45 -3.28 7.20
C ASP A 57 -14.08 -1.96 6.53
N GLY A 58 -13.14 -1.98 5.58
CA GLY A 58 -12.62 -0.77 4.95
C GLY A 58 -11.69 -1.06 3.76
N PHE A 59 -10.99 -0.01 3.34
CA PHE A 59 -10.05 -0.08 2.22
C PHE A 59 -8.94 0.97 2.35
N GLU A 60 -7.86 0.76 1.59
CA GLU A 60 -6.80 1.73 1.35
C GLU A 60 -7.04 2.41 -0.01
N ILE A 61 -7.04 3.75 -0.02
CA ILE A 61 -7.08 4.55 -1.24
C ILE A 61 -5.67 4.62 -1.84
N THR A 62 -5.56 4.55 -3.17
CA THR A 62 -4.26 4.41 -3.83
C THR A 62 -4.09 5.42 -4.98
N PHE A 63 -3.63 5.01 -6.16
CA PHE A 63 -3.49 5.88 -7.34
C PHE A 63 -4.77 5.90 -8.20
N PRO A 64 -4.86 6.73 -9.25
CA PRO A 64 -6.05 6.78 -10.09
C PRO A 64 -6.43 5.39 -10.65
N PRO A 65 -7.76 5.12 -10.79
CA PRO A 65 -8.90 6.02 -10.54
C PRO A 65 -9.36 6.10 -9.08
N GLY A 66 -8.86 5.26 -8.17
CA GLY A 66 -9.23 5.18 -6.76
C GLY A 66 -8.40 6.06 -5.86
N ASN A 67 -8.10 7.30 -6.24
CA ASN A 67 -7.29 8.23 -5.47
C ASN A 67 -8.13 9.32 -4.78
N TRP A 68 -7.50 10.10 -3.92
CA TRP A 68 -8.19 11.13 -3.16
C TRP A 68 -8.73 12.30 -4.03
N HIS A 69 -8.14 12.57 -5.19
CA HIS A 69 -8.66 13.58 -6.13
C HIS A 69 -9.98 13.12 -6.73
N SER A 70 -10.04 11.87 -7.20
CA SER A 70 -11.28 11.25 -7.69
C SER A 70 -12.36 11.19 -6.61
N ALA A 71 -11.98 10.89 -5.36
CA ALA A 71 -12.91 10.90 -4.23
C ALA A 71 -13.49 12.31 -3.97
N VAL A 72 -12.65 13.35 -4.01
CA VAL A 72 -13.10 14.74 -3.88
C VAL A 72 -13.96 15.17 -5.07
N GLU A 73 -13.63 14.75 -6.28
CA GLU A 73 -14.44 15.02 -7.48
C GLU A 73 -15.83 14.39 -7.35
N ALA A 74 -15.90 13.11 -6.97
CA ALA A 74 -17.15 12.36 -6.83
C ALA A 74 -18.10 12.94 -5.77
N PHE A 75 -17.56 13.38 -4.64
CA PHE A 75 -18.36 13.78 -3.47
C PHE A 75 -18.28 15.28 -3.12
N GLY A 76 -17.66 16.06 -4.00
CA GLY A 76 -17.54 17.52 -3.90
C GLY A 76 -16.54 18.02 -2.86
N SER A 77 -16.10 17.19 -1.91
CA SER A 77 -15.11 17.54 -0.87
C SER A 77 -14.64 16.30 -0.11
N ALA A 78 -13.55 16.43 0.65
CA ALA A 78 -13.10 15.40 1.61
C ALA A 78 -14.18 15.08 2.67
N THR A 79 -14.93 16.10 3.12
CA THR A 79 -16.07 15.90 4.05
C THR A 79 -17.19 15.12 3.40
N GLY A 80 -17.55 15.43 2.15
CA GLY A 80 -18.56 14.68 1.39
C GLY A 80 -18.17 13.21 1.21
N PHE A 81 -16.89 12.93 0.92
CA PHE A 81 -16.39 11.57 0.87
C PHE A 81 -16.44 10.86 2.24
N ALA A 82 -16.06 11.55 3.32
CA ALA A 82 -16.18 11.01 4.68
C ALA A 82 -17.65 10.71 5.07
N ASP A 83 -18.59 11.52 4.61
CA ASP A 83 -20.04 11.27 4.81
C ASP A 83 -20.51 10.03 4.04
N ALA A 84 -20.03 9.84 2.81
CA ALA A 84 -20.32 8.67 2.01
C ALA A 84 -19.75 7.39 2.68
N LEU A 85 -18.52 7.43 3.19
CA LEU A 85 -17.95 6.30 3.95
C LEU A 85 -18.83 5.91 5.14
N ARG A 86 -19.29 6.89 5.92
CA ARG A 86 -20.21 6.64 7.06
C ARG A 86 -21.53 6.05 6.62
N HIS A 87 -22.10 6.56 5.51
CA HIS A 87 -23.34 6.04 4.94
C HIS A 87 -23.22 4.57 4.58
N HIS A 88 -22.10 4.18 3.95
CA HIS A 88 -21.81 2.80 3.56
C HIS A 88 -21.24 1.94 4.70
N GLN A 89 -21.03 2.51 5.89
CA GLN A 89 -20.41 1.83 7.03
C GLN A 89 -19.05 1.22 6.67
N LEU A 90 -18.21 2.00 5.97
CA LEU A 90 -16.84 1.67 5.60
C LEU A 90 -15.87 2.64 6.27
N GLU A 91 -14.66 2.17 6.50
CA GLU A 91 -13.57 2.98 7.04
C GLU A 91 -12.46 3.12 5.97
N LEU A 92 -11.88 4.32 5.87
CA LEU A 92 -10.64 4.52 5.14
C LEU A 92 -9.49 4.12 6.07
N CYS A 93 -8.89 2.93 5.87
CA CYS A 93 -7.88 2.42 6.79
C CYS A 93 -6.54 3.15 6.66
N SER A 94 -6.21 3.60 5.44
CA SER A 94 -4.94 4.22 5.08
C SER A 94 -5.05 4.81 3.68
N GLY A 95 -3.99 5.46 3.23
CA GLY A 95 -3.92 5.91 1.85
C GLY A 95 -2.49 5.98 1.34
N TYR A 96 -2.28 5.46 0.14
CA TYR A 96 -1.00 5.50 -0.56
C TYR A 96 -0.75 6.90 -1.13
N MET A 97 0.40 7.48 -0.81
CA MET A 97 0.78 8.80 -1.29
C MET A 97 1.48 8.72 -2.64
N SER A 98 0.84 9.23 -3.67
CA SER A 98 1.49 9.43 -4.97
C SER A 98 2.54 10.54 -4.87
N ASN A 99 3.70 10.34 -5.52
CA ASN A 99 4.74 11.35 -5.68
C ASN A 99 4.57 12.21 -6.95
N ARG A 100 3.46 12.08 -7.69
CA ARG A 100 3.15 12.94 -8.84
C ARG A 100 2.81 14.34 -8.37
N ILE A 101 3.55 15.34 -8.86
CA ILE A 101 3.33 16.73 -8.48
C ILE A 101 2.03 17.24 -9.10
N PRO A 102 1.08 17.76 -8.30
CA PRO A 102 -0.22 18.21 -8.78
C PRO A 102 -0.10 19.22 -9.91
N GLY A 103 -0.96 19.08 -10.94
CA GLY A 103 -0.98 19.97 -12.10
C GLY A 103 0.19 19.81 -13.09
N THR A 104 1.02 18.77 -12.91
CA THR A 104 2.18 18.50 -13.79
C THR A 104 2.22 17.04 -14.22
N THR A 105 3.11 16.73 -15.17
CA THR A 105 3.47 15.34 -15.53
C THR A 105 4.70 14.83 -14.78
N ARG A 106 5.31 15.65 -13.90
CA ARG A 106 6.54 15.33 -13.17
C ARG A 106 6.24 14.57 -11.89
N TYR A 107 7.09 13.60 -11.60
CA TYR A 107 7.13 12.92 -10.32
C TYR A 107 8.28 13.47 -9.46
N ALA A 108 8.01 13.76 -8.19
CA ALA A 108 9.03 14.16 -7.24
C ALA A 108 9.92 12.95 -6.91
N ASN A 109 11.24 13.15 -6.87
CA ASN A 109 12.19 12.12 -6.52
C ASN A 109 12.67 12.30 -5.08
N ILE A 110 12.28 11.41 -4.19
CA ILE A 110 12.64 11.47 -2.77
C ILE A 110 14.15 11.36 -2.51
N ALA A 111 14.90 10.77 -3.44
CA ALA A 111 16.37 10.72 -3.37
C ALA A 111 17.03 12.05 -3.83
N ASN A 112 16.25 13.02 -4.31
CA ASN A 112 16.75 14.34 -4.72
C ASN A 112 16.39 15.41 -3.67
N PRO A 113 17.37 16.01 -2.97
CA PRO A 113 17.09 17.03 -1.95
C PRO A 113 16.28 18.23 -2.44
N SER A 114 16.35 18.58 -3.74
CA SER A 114 15.56 19.68 -4.32
C SER A 114 14.05 19.43 -4.33
N ASP A 115 13.63 18.18 -4.21
CA ASP A 115 12.22 17.78 -4.20
C ASP A 115 11.65 17.60 -2.77
N HIS A 116 12.49 17.66 -1.73
CA HIS A 116 12.03 17.41 -0.35
C HIS A 116 10.95 18.40 0.11
N ALA A 117 11.09 19.67 -0.24
CA ALA A 117 10.11 20.69 0.16
C ALA A 117 8.74 20.44 -0.48
N VAL A 118 8.68 20.09 -1.77
CA VAL A 118 7.41 19.79 -2.45
C VAL A 118 6.80 18.48 -1.93
N LEU A 119 7.60 17.47 -1.63
CA LEU A 119 7.11 16.22 -1.01
C LEU A 119 6.52 16.48 0.38
N ALA A 120 7.14 17.33 1.19
CA ALA A 120 6.62 17.70 2.50
C ALA A 120 5.29 18.49 2.40
N GLU A 121 5.16 19.38 1.42
CA GLU A 121 3.91 20.09 1.15
C GLU A 121 2.79 19.14 0.69
N MET A 122 3.09 18.23 -0.25
CA MET A 122 2.15 17.21 -0.71
C MET A 122 1.70 16.31 0.45
N ALA A 123 2.63 15.94 1.35
CA ALA A 123 2.31 15.15 2.54
C ALA A 123 1.36 15.90 3.49
N ASP A 124 1.53 17.22 3.71
CA ASP A 124 0.59 18.02 4.53
C ASP A 124 -0.81 18.05 3.91
N GLN A 125 -0.91 18.27 2.59
CA GLN A 125 -2.19 18.33 1.87
C GLN A 125 -2.91 16.97 1.92
N TYR A 126 -2.18 15.89 1.65
CA TYR A 126 -2.75 14.56 1.69
C TYR A 126 -3.15 14.11 3.11
N ALA A 127 -2.32 14.43 4.10
CA ALA A 127 -2.65 14.18 5.50
C ALA A 127 -3.91 14.94 5.96
N ALA A 128 -4.14 16.16 5.44
CA ALA A 128 -5.39 16.90 5.72
C ALA A 128 -6.62 16.17 5.17
N PHE A 129 -6.54 15.58 3.97
CA PHE A 129 -7.59 14.74 3.41
C PHE A 129 -7.82 13.49 4.28
N LEU A 130 -6.76 12.72 4.57
CA LEU A 130 -6.84 11.51 5.38
C LEU A 130 -7.47 11.78 6.75
N ALA A 131 -7.00 12.82 7.45
CA ALA A 131 -7.54 13.22 8.75
C ALA A 131 -9.04 13.57 8.69
N THR A 132 -9.49 14.25 7.62
CA THR A 132 -10.91 14.53 7.41
C THR A 132 -11.72 13.24 7.26
N CYS A 133 -11.15 12.23 6.62
CA CYS A 133 -11.76 10.91 6.45
C CYS A 133 -11.55 9.99 7.68
N GLN A 134 -10.98 10.49 8.78
CA GLN A 134 -10.67 9.74 10.01
C GLN A 134 -9.65 8.61 9.80
N SER A 135 -8.82 8.71 8.78
CA SER A 135 -7.65 7.85 8.58
C SER A 135 -6.40 8.50 9.15
N ASP A 136 -5.61 7.74 9.88
CA ASP A 136 -4.40 8.25 10.54
C ASP A 136 -3.09 7.67 9.95
N ILE A 137 -3.17 6.99 8.80
CA ILE A 137 -2.01 6.33 8.17
C ILE A 137 -1.87 6.76 6.71
N MET A 138 -0.68 7.27 6.39
CA MET A 138 -0.21 7.59 5.04
C MET A 138 0.86 6.58 4.64
N VAL A 139 0.60 5.78 3.62
CA VAL A 139 1.56 4.82 3.08
C VAL A 139 2.45 5.48 2.05
N VAL A 140 3.75 5.21 2.12
CA VAL A 140 4.77 5.75 1.22
C VAL A 140 5.68 4.61 0.76
N SER A 141 5.86 4.46 -0.55
CA SER A 141 6.88 3.58 -1.15
C SER A 141 8.05 4.40 -1.72
N LEU A 142 9.19 3.75 -1.86
CA LEU A 142 10.38 4.35 -2.48
C LEU A 142 10.46 4.00 -3.97
N PRO A 143 11.15 4.83 -4.77
CA PRO A 143 11.33 4.58 -6.18
C PRO A 143 11.97 3.23 -6.48
N LEU A 144 11.73 2.72 -7.69
CA LEU A 144 12.43 1.55 -8.21
C LEU A 144 13.96 1.75 -8.18
N ARG A 145 14.69 0.66 -8.06
CA ARG A 145 16.17 0.64 -8.13
C ARG A 145 16.70 0.69 -9.55
N THR A 146 15.92 1.17 -10.48
CA THR A 146 16.37 1.37 -11.86
C THR A 146 17.30 2.55 -11.97
N SER A 147 18.26 2.40 -12.87
CA SER A 147 18.95 3.53 -13.44
C SER A 147 18.86 3.38 -14.95
N LEU A 148 18.13 4.27 -15.60
CA LEU A 148 18.10 4.36 -17.08
C LEU A 148 19.48 4.57 -17.70
N LEU A 149 20.50 4.85 -16.87
CA LEU A 149 21.87 5.18 -17.28
C LEU A 149 22.91 4.24 -16.68
N ALA A 150 22.53 3.20 -15.92
CA ALA A 150 23.45 2.28 -15.30
C ALA A 150 23.12 0.82 -15.65
N ASP A 151 24.15 0.02 -15.94
CA ASP A 151 24.04 -1.41 -16.23
C ASP A 151 23.64 -2.26 -15.01
N GLN A 152 23.55 -1.65 -13.83
CA GLN A 152 23.28 -2.32 -12.57
C GLN A 152 22.22 -1.56 -11.76
N PRO A 153 21.33 -2.25 -11.04
CA PRO A 153 20.39 -1.61 -10.13
C PRO A 153 21.12 -0.76 -9.07
N ILE A 154 20.50 0.38 -8.72
CA ILE A 154 21.06 1.31 -7.72
C ILE A 154 21.29 0.57 -6.39
N PHE A 155 22.49 0.69 -5.85
CA PHE A 155 22.82 0.29 -4.50
C PHE A 155 22.52 1.44 -3.53
N VAL A 156 21.59 1.23 -2.63
CA VAL A 156 21.28 2.22 -1.58
C VAL A 156 22.36 2.16 -0.51
N ASP A 157 23.29 3.10 -0.55
CA ASP A 157 24.30 3.29 0.49
C ASP A 157 23.77 4.14 1.66
N THR A 158 24.59 4.32 2.69
CA THR A 158 24.21 5.10 3.89
C THR A 158 23.95 6.57 3.59
N ARG A 159 24.63 7.17 2.61
CA ARG A 159 24.44 8.57 2.22
C ARG A 159 23.07 8.74 1.54
N MET A 160 22.76 7.87 0.60
CA MET A 160 21.47 7.88 -0.09
C MET A 160 20.34 7.61 0.89
N ALA A 161 20.50 6.62 1.78
CA ALA A 161 19.52 6.32 2.81
C ALA A 161 19.28 7.52 3.73
N GLN A 162 20.33 8.25 4.14
CA GLN A 162 20.18 9.46 4.95
C GLN A 162 19.41 10.56 4.18
N THR A 163 19.74 10.79 2.91
CA THR A 163 19.04 11.77 2.07
C THR A 163 17.55 11.46 1.98
N ILE A 164 17.20 10.19 1.76
CA ILE A 164 15.79 9.75 1.69
C ILE A 164 15.12 9.84 3.08
N ALA A 165 15.84 9.45 4.14
CA ALA A 165 15.33 9.54 5.52
C ALA A 165 15.02 10.99 5.94
N ASP A 166 15.83 11.95 5.51
CA ASP A 166 15.57 13.38 5.78
C ASP A 166 14.26 13.84 5.13
N ALA A 167 13.97 13.40 3.89
CA ALA A 167 12.68 13.67 3.25
C ALA A 167 11.52 12.97 3.97
N LEU A 168 11.67 11.69 4.30
CA LEU A 168 10.64 10.93 5.03
C LEU A 168 10.33 11.55 6.39
N ASN A 169 11.35 12.01 7.13
CA ASN A 169 11.17 12.69 8.40
C ASN A 169 10.42 14.03 8.24
N GLN A 170 10.73 14.80 7.17
CA GLN A 170 10.00 16.05 6.88
C GLN A 170 8.53 15.76 6.52
N MET A 171 8.27 14.78 5.66
CA MET A 171 6.91 14.34 5.33
C MET A 171 6.15 13.88 6.58
N GLY A 172 6.80 13.04 7.40
CA GLY A 172 6.22 12.52 8.65
C GLY A 172 5.95 13.62 9.67
N TYR A 173 6.81 14.62 9.78
CA TYR A 173 6.57 15.81 10.61
C TYR A 173 5.31 16.57 10.15
N GLN A 174 5.13 16.81 8.85
CA GLN A 174 3.94 17.49 8.34
C GLN A 174 2.67 16.65 8.55
N ALA A 175 2.72 15.36 8.25
CA ALA A 175 1.59 14.45 8.43
C ALA A 175 1.17 14.38 9.92
N ARG A 176 2.12 14.30 10.84
CA ARG A 176 1.85 14.25 12.28
C ARG A 176 1.11 15.49 12.80
N ARG A 177 1.36 16.67 12.24
CA ARG A 177 0.63 17.90 12.58
C ARG A 177 -0.87 17.80 12.28
N ARG A 178 -1.26 16.90 11.38
CA ARG A 178 -2.64 16.55 11.03
C ARG A 178 -3.16 15.33 11.79
N GLY A 179 -2.35 14.73 12.66
CA GLY A 179 -2.69 13.48 13.35
C GLY A 179 -2.44 12.22 12.53
N VAL A 180 -1.74 12.33 11.39
CA VAL A 180 -1.46 11.22 10.46
C VAL A 180 0.00 10.77 10.61
N LYS A 181 0.24 9.47 10.51
CA LYS A 181 1.56 8.83 10.59
C LYS A 181 1.99 8.37 9.20
N VAL A 182 3.28 8.50 8.88
CA VAL A 182 3.85 7.91 7.67
C VAL A 182 4.24 6.47 7.93
N ALA A 183 3.80 5.55 7.07
CA ALA A 183 4.16 4.14 7.07
C ALA A 183 4.94 3.81 5.79
N LEU A 184 6.22 3.44 5.92
CA LEU A 184 7.05 3.07 4.79
C LEU A 184 6.72 1.64 4.37
N HIS A 185 6.34 1.49 3.09
CA HIS A 185 5.91 0.24 2.47
C HIS A 185 7.02 -0.33 1.58
N PRO A 186 7.35 -1.61 1.66
CA PRO A 186 8.33 -2.25 0.78
C PRO A 186 7.73 -2.55 -0.59
N GLU A 187 8.59 -2.42 -1.62
CA GLU A 187 8.33 -2.91 -2.97
C GLU A 187 9.51 -3.77 -3.40
N ALA A 188 9.28 -4.95 -3.93
CA ALA A 188 10.31 -5.97 -4.17
C ALA A 188 11.49 -5.49 -5.03
N PHE A 189 11.26 -4.50 -5.89
CA PHE A 189 12.26 -3.96 -6.83
C PHE A 189 12.62 -2.50 -6.55
N SER A 190 12.12 -1.93 -5.44
CA SER A 190 12.39 -0.55 -5.03
C SER A 190 13.68 -0.40 -4.21
N MET A 191 13.96 0.83 -3.81
CA MET A 191 15.06 1.16 -2.89
C MET A 191 14.80 0.70 -1.44
N PHE A 192 13.56 0.28 -1.12
CA PHE A 192 13.16 -0.26 0.17
C PHE A 192 12.45 -1.60 -0.06
N ARG A 193 13.21 -2.72 -0.07
CA ARG A 193 12.68 -4.01 -0.54
C ARG A 193 12.93 -5.20 0.38
N ASN A 194 14.06 -5.25 1.05
CA ASN A 194 14.50 -6.45 1.76
C ASN A 194 14.92 -6.15 3.21
N SER A 195 15.29 -7.19 3.93
CA SER A 195 15.69 -7.12 5.33
C SER A 195 16.76 -6.06 5.60
N ARG A 196 17.79 -6.00 4.77
CA ARG A 196 18.89 -5.02 4.91
C ARG A 196 18.39 -3.60 4.76
N ASP A 197 17.51 -3.35 3.78
CA ASP A 197 17.00 -2.01 3.52
C ASP A 197 16.05 -1.57 4.66
N VAL A 198 15.24 -2.49 5.18
CA VAL A 198 14.40 -2.20 6.36
C VAL A 198 15.25 -1.81 7.56
N ASP A 199 16.30 -2.60 7.88
CA ASP A 199 17.21 -2.30 8.99
C ASP A 199 17.86 -0.92 8.81
N LEU A 200 18.29 -0.59 7.58
CA LEU A 200 18.92 0.68 7.25
C LEU A 200 17.97 1.88 7.41
N PHE A 201 16.75 1.80 6.84
CA PHE A 201 15.80 2.91 6.90
C PHE A 201 15.16 3.07 8.28
N MET A 202 14.92 1.97 9.01
CA MET A 202 14.43 2.06 10.38
C MET A 202 15.47 2.67 11.33
N LEU A 203 16.76 2.50 11.04
CA LEU A 203 17.85 3.17 11.77
C LEU A 203 17.97 4.66 11.39
N ALA A 204 17.83 5.00 10.10
CA ALA A 204 18.04 6.35 9.58
C ALA A 204 16.85 7.29 9.81
N THR A 205 15.64 6.79 10.03
CA THR A 205 14.42 7.59 10.21
C THR A 205 14.02 7.74 11.67
N ASP A 206 13.44 8.90 12.01
CA ASP A 206 12.91 9.17 13.33
C ASP A 206 11.65 8.32 13.61
N PRO A 207 11.66 7.48 14.66
CA PRO A 207 10.50 6.64 15.01
C PRO A 207 9.26 7.44 15.43
N SER A 208 9.39 8.74 15.70
CA SER A 208 8.27 9.62 15.98
C SER A 208 7.48 9.99 14.73
N TYR A 209 8.07 9.85 13.55
CA TYR A 209 7.50 10.32 12.29
C TYR A 209 7.30 9.22 11.25
N VAL A 210 8.23 8.26 11.18
CA VAL A 210 8.22 7.22 10.16
C VAL A 210 8.03 5.86 10.82
N HIS A 211 7.09 5.10 10.32
CA HIS A 211 6.71 3.78 10.78
C HIS A 211 6.87 2.75 9.66
N LEU A 212 6.54 1.50 9.91
CA LEU A 212 6.63 0.39 8.96
C LEU A 212 5.25 -0.13 8.60
N CYS A 213 4.99 -0.28 7.30
CA CYS A 213 3.91 -1.07 6.73
C CYS A 213 4.54 -2.28 6.03
N PRO A 214 4.77 -3.42 6.70
CA PRO A 214 5.29 -4.61 6.04
C PRO A 214 4.27 -5.17 5.05
N ASP A 215 4.75 -5.54 3.85
CA ASP A 215 4.04 -6.39 2.91
C ASP A 215 4.72 -7.76 2.84
N THR A 216 3.95 -8.81 3.09
CA THR A 216 4.47 -10.16 3.18
C THR A 216 5.02 -10.69 1.86
N ALA A 217 4.33 -10.43 0.75
CA ALA A 217 4.75 -10.90 -0.57
C ALA A 217 5.94 -10.11 -1.11
N GLN A 218 5.95 -8.80 -0.95
CA GLN A 218 7.04 -7.94 -1.41
C GLN A 218 8.37 -8.37 -0.77
N PHE A 219 8.36 -8.71 0.52
CA PHE A 219 9.55 -9.24 1.19
C PHE A 219 9.96 -10.61 0.67
N VAL A 220 9.00 -11.53 0.46
CA VAL A 220 9.30 -12.88 -0.08
C VAL A 220 9.89 -12.77 -1.48
N VAL A 221 9.29 -11.97 -2.37
CA VAL A 221 9.77 -11.76 -3.74
C VAL A 221 11.17 -11.14 -3.73
N ALA A 222 11.48 -10.26 -2.78
CA ALA A 222 12.82 -9.71 -2.58
C ALA A 222 13.79 -10.66 -1.85
N GLY A 223 13.41 -11.91 -1.58
CA GLY A 223 14.26 -12.94 -0.96
C GLY A 223 14.42 -12.79 0.55
N SER A 224 13.46 -12.18 1.25
CA SER A 224 13.50 -11.97 2.70
C SER A 224 12.32 -12.63 3.41
N ASN A 225 12.51 -12.97 4.68
CA ASN A 225 11.45 -13.52 5.53
C ASN A 225 10.70 -12.36 6.24
N PRO A 226 9.40 -12.15 5.96
CA PRO A 226 8.62 -11.08 6.57
C PRO A 226 8.52 -11.23 8.10
N ILE A 227 8.50 -12.45 8.63
CA ILE A 227 8.39 -12.73 10.06
C ILE A 227 9.63 -12.21 10.80
N ASP A 228 10.82 -12.50 10.29
CA ASP A 228 12.08 -12.06 10.89
C ASP A 228 12.24 -10.54 10.87
N ILE A 229 11.78 -9.89 9.80
CA ILE A 229 11.80 -8.43 9.67
C ILE A 229 10.88 -7.81 10.72
N VAL A 230 9.63 -8.24 10.79
CA VAL A 230 8.64 -7.67 11.70
C VAL A 230 9.01 -7.93 13.16
N ALA A 231 9.56 -9.10 13.49
CA ALA A 231 10.01 -9.42 14.84
C ALA A 231 11.10 -8.43 15.34
N ARG A 232 11.99 -7.96 14.44
CA ARG A 232 13.03 -6.95 14.78
C ARG A 232 12.49 -5.53 14.88
N HIS A 233 11.50 -5.19 14.06
CA HIS A 233 10.97 -3.82 13.94
C HIS A 233 9.53 -3.68 14.48
N ARG A 234 9.10 -4.57 15.35
CA ARG A 234 7.72 -4.67 15.88
C ARG A 234 7.17 -3.33 16.40
N ASP A 235 8.00 -2.51 17.03
CA ASP A 235 7.60 -1.22 17.61
C ASP A 235 7.36 -0.13 16.54
N ARG A 236 7.69 -0.43 15.28
CA ARG A 236 7.50 0.47 14.14
C ARG A 236 6.28 0.10 13.28
N VAL A 237 5.69 -1.10 13.46
CA VAL A 237 4.60 -1.61 12.63
C VAL A 237 3.27 -0.96 13.03
N ILE A 238 2.63 -0.27 12.08
CA ILE A 238 1.32 0.38 12.30
C ILE A 238 0.25 -0.03 11.30
N LEU A 239 0.64 -0.63 10.19
CA LEU A 239 -0.22 -1.17 9.14
C LEU A 239 0.41 -2.47 8.64
N THR A 240 -0.36 -3.39 8.06
CA THR A 240 0.19 -4.59 7.43
C THR A 240 -0.53 -4.87 6.11
N HIS A 241 0.23 -5.08 5.02
CA HIS A 241 -0.29 -5.58 3.76
C HIS A 241 -0.15 -7.10 3.72
N TRP A 242 -1.26 -7.75 3.44
CA TRP A 242 -1.38 -9.19 3.37
C TRP A 242 -1.52 -9.62 1.92
N LYS A 243 -0.42 -10.04 1.36
CA LYS A 243 -0.28 -10.54 0.00
C LYS A 243 0.56 -11.80 0.04
N ASP A 244 0.24 -12.83 -0.72
CA ASP A 244 1.05 -14.04 -0.78
C ASP A 244 1.98 -14.02 -2.00
N ALA A 245 2.97 -14.89 -2.01
CA ALA A 245 3.93 -14.98 -3.08
C ALA A 245 4.26 -16.44 -3.41
N THR A 246 4.64 -16.71 -4.65
CA THR A 246 5.05 -18.04 -5.11
C THR A 246 6.50 -18.37 -4.76
N GLY A 247 7.28 -17.37 -4.36
CA GLY A 247 8.69 -17.48 -3.99
C GLY A 247 9.48 -16.22 -4.37
N PRO A 248 10.80 -16.21 -4.15
CA PRO A 248 11.65 -15.09 -4.52
C PRO A 248 11.79 -14.96 -6.03
N ALA A 249 11.85 -13.72 -6.53
CA ALA A 249 12.19 -13.45 -7.92
C ALA A 249 13.65 -13.84 -8.20
N PRO A 250 13.98 -14.25 -9.44
CA PRO A 250 15.37 -14.45 -9.85
C PRO A 250 16.21 -13.19 -9.62
N ILE A 251 17.47 -13.39 -9.18
CA ILE A 251 18.35 -12.28 -8.81
C ILE A 251 18.72 -11.38 -9.98
N ASP A 252 18.66 -11.92 -11.18
CA ASP A 252 18.95 -11.26 -12.46
C ASP A 252 17.71 -10.69 -13.15
N THR A 253 16.56 -10.65 -12.45
CA THR A 253 15.34 -10.05 -12.98
C THR A 253 15.61 -8.59 -13.38
N PRO A 254 15.38 -8.21 -14.65
CA PRO A 254 15.52 -6.83 -15.09
C PRO A 254 14.55 -5.92 -14.31
N ILE A 255 15.05 -4.75 -13.92
CA ILE A 255 14.22 -3.73 -13.26
C ILE A 255 14.10 -2.56 -14.24
N ASP A 256 13.03 -2.54 -15.00
CA ASP A 256 12.66 -1.50 -15.96
C ASP A 256 11.23 -1.05 -15.75
N ASP A 257 10.71 -0.22 -16.65
CA ASP A 257 9.37 0.35 -16.54
C ASP A 257 8.25 -0.71 -16.61
N THR A 258 8.56 -1.95 -17.06
CA THR A 258 7.59 -3.06 -17.16
C THR A 258 7.56 -3.93 -15.90
N ILE A 259 8.38 -3.64 -14.90
CA ILE A 259 8.53 -4.50 -13.72
C ILE A 259 7.22 -4.65 -12.93
N TYR A 260 6.38 -3.62 -12.90
CA TYR A 260 5.10 -3.68 -12.20
C TYR A 260 4.13 -4.68 -12.83
N ASP A 261 4.14 -4.83 -14.16
CA ASP A 261 3.35 -5.86 -14.85
C ASP A 261 4.01 -7.24 -14.73
N THR A 262 5.35 -7.28 -14.80
CA THR A 262 6.13 -8.51 -14.72
C THR A 262 6.06 -9.15 -13.32
N GLN A 263 6.09 -8.36 -12.26
CA GLN A 263 6.12 -8.87 -10.87
C GLN A 263 4.84 -9.64 -10.46
N VAL A 264 3.72 -9.39 -11.10
CA VAL A 264 2.42 -10.03 -10.80
C VAL A 264 2.53 -11.56 -10.85
N GLN A 265 3.41 -12.12 -11.69
CA GLN A 265 3.64 -13.57 -11.78
C GLN A 265 4.15 -14.22 -10.49
N TRP A 266 4.78 -13.45 -9.60
CA TRP A 266 5.29 -13.95 -8.31
C TRP A 266 4.31 -13.75 -7.17
N PHE A 267 3.20 -13.04 -7.38
CA PHE A 267 2.19 -12.82 -6.36
C PHE A 267 1.11 -13.90 -6.37
N ALA A 268 0.48 -14.11 -5.24
CA ALA A 268 -0.62 -15.04 -5.03
C ALA A 268 -1.61 -14.47 -4.02
N ALA A 269 -2.83 -15.00 -4.04
CA ALA A 269 -3.80 -14.67 -3.01
C ALA A 269 -3.38 -15.26 -1.65
N VAL A 270 -3.76 -14.61 -0.57
CA VAL A 270 -3.47 -15.03 0.80
C VAL A 270 -3.87 -16.49 1.03
N GLY A 271 -2.90 -17.31 1.45
CA GLY A 271 -3.05 -18.74 1.68
C GLY A 271 -2.83 -19.62 0.45
N GLN A 272 -2.41 -19.06 -0.68
CA GLN A 272 -2.14 -19.79 -1.92
C GLN A 272 -0.66 -19.79 -2.33
N GLY A 273 0.20 -19.16 -1.55
CA GLY A 273 1.63 -19.05 -1.79
C GLY A 273 2.48 -19.71 -0.72
N VAL A 274 3.67 -19.14 -0.48
CA VAL A 274 4.69 -19.70 0.42
C VAL A 274 4.78 -19.00 1.78
N VAL A 275 3.98 -17.95 2.02
CA VAL A 275 3.99 -17.24 3.30
C VAL A 275 3.44 -18.16 4.42
N ASP A 276 4.18 -18.29 5.52
CA ASP A 276 3.69 -19.01 6.70
C ASP A 276 2.67 -18.16 7.48
N TRP A 277 1.42 -18.16 7.00
CA TRP A 277 0.32 -17.39 7.58
C TRP A 277 0.04 -17.70 9.05
N PRO A 278 0.07 -18.97 9.49
CA PRO A 278 -0.01 -19.29 10.91
C PRO A 278 1.09 -18.65 11.75
N ALA A 279 2.35 -18.67 11.29
CA ALA A 279 3.46 -18.04 11.99
C ALA A 279 3.36 -16.51 11.95
N TRP A 280 2.98 -15.91 10.80
CA TRP A 280 2.69 -14.50 10.66
C TRP A 280 1.62 -14.02 11.65
N THR A 281 0.51 -14.74 11.71
CA THR A 281 -0.62 -14.39 12.59
C THR A 281 -0.24 -14.54 14.07
N ARG A 282 0.56 -15.59 14.44
CA ARG A 282 1.12 -15.71 15.79
C ARG A 282 2.00 -14.53 16.15
N LEU A 283 2.89 -14.10 15.24
CA LEU A 283 3.75 -12.94 15.47
C LEU A 283 2.92 -11.70 15.74
N LEU A 284 1.91 -11.39 14.92
CA LEU A 284 1.04 -10.22 15.11
C LEU A 284 0.33 -10.25 16.46
N ARG A 285 -0.15 -11.41 16.89
CA ARG A 285 -0.72 -11.60 18.23
C ARG A 285 0.32 -11.35 19.34
N ASP A 286 1.51 -11.91 19.19
CA ASP A 286 2.56 -11.86 20.22
C ASP A 286 3.15 -10.45 20.41
N ILE A 287 3.10 -9.61 19.37
CA ILE A 287 3.45 -8.18 19.46
C ILE A 287 2.26 -7.27 19.84
N ASP A 288 1.10 -7.85 20.16
CA ASP A 288 -0.17 -7.14 20.46
C ASP A 288 -0.58 -6.16 19.33
N TYR A 289 -0.41 -6.57 18.07
CA TYR A 289 -0.80 -5.75 16.93
C TYR A 289 -2.31 -5.49 16.92
N ARG A 290 -2.67 -4.22 16.82
CA ARG A 290 -4.06 -3.75 16.79
C ARG A 290 -4.21 -2.75 15.64
N GLY A 291 -4.41 -3.27 14.47
CA GLY A 291 -4.46 -2.44 13.27
C GLY A 291 -5.20 -3.13 12.13
N TRP A 292 -4.86 -2.75 10.94
CA TRP A 292 -5.46 -3.24 9.72
C TRP A 292 -4.60 -4.32 9.06
N ALA A 293 -5.26 -5.35 8.57
CA ALA A 293 -4.73 -6.28 7.58
C ALA A 293 -5.33 -5.86 6.23
N VAL A 294 -4.52 -5.27 5.38
CA VAL A 294 -4.92 -4.79 4.05
C VAL A 294 -4.58 -5.86 3.04
N PHE A 295 -5.59 -6.46 2.42
CA PHE A 295 -5.37 -7.39 1.31
C PHE A 295 -4.97 -6.64 0.05
N GLU A 296 -4.01 -7.18 -0.67
CA GLU A 296 -3.59 -6.62 -1.94
C GLU A 296 -3.51 -7.74 -2.99
N LEU A 297 -4.27 -7.55 -4.06
CA LEU A 297 -4.31 -8.43 -5.23
C LEU A 297 -4.15 -7.55 -6.46
N ASP A 298 -2.97 -7.54 -7.08
CA ASP A 298 -2.73 -6.66 -8.24
C ASP A 298 -3.69 -7.00 -9.37
N ALA A 299 -4.63 -6.07 -9.65
CA ALA A 299 -5.60 -6.16 -10.72
C ALA A 299 -6.34 -7.52 -10.79
N ALA A 300 -7.02 -7.90 -9.72
CA ALA A 300 -7.78 -9.15 -9.68
C ALA A 300 -8.97 -9.12 -10.66
N ARG A 301 -9.10 -10.16 -11.49
CA ARG A 301 -10.22 -10.26 -12.45
C ARG A 301 -11.56 -10.50 -11.76
N ASN A 302 -11.56 -11.11 -10.59
CA ASN A 302 -12.76 -11.41 -9.79
C ASN A 302 -12.61 -10.93 -8.34
N PRO A 303 -12.36 -9.64 -8.10
CA PRO A 303 -11.91 -9.12 -6.80
C PRO A 303 -12.84 -9.50 -5.64
N VAL A 304 -14.13 -9.41 -5.82
CA VAL A 304 -15.11 -9.75 -4.76
C VAL A 304 -15.09 -11.24 -4.41
N ALA A 305 -14.93 -12.12 -5.39
CA ALA A 305 -14.85 -13.57 -5.17
C ALA A 305 -13.54 -13.94 -4.48
N ASP A 306 -12.44 -13.36 -4.94
CA ASP A 306 -11.09 -13.60 -4.40
C ASP A 306 -10.99 -13.12 -2.95
N LEU A 307 -11.48 -11.91 -2.65
CA LEU A 307 -11.53 -11.39 -1.28
C LEU A 307 -12.41 -12.25 -0.35
N LYS A 308 -13.57 -12.75 -0.84
CA LYS A 308 -14.38 -13.70 -0.07
C LYS A 308 -13.65 -15.00 0.23
N GLN A 309 -12.87 -15.50 -0.72
CA GLN A 309 -12.06 -16.71 -0.52
C GLN A 309 -10.96 -16.47 0.53
N ILE A 310 -10.28 -15.33 0.48
CA ILE A 310 -9.30 -14.92 1.50
C ILE A 310 -9.96 -14.85 2.87
N MET A 311 -11.11 -14.20 2.99
CA MET A 311 -11.84 -14.10 4.26
C MET A 311 -12.29 -15.47 4.79
N ALA A 312 -12.68 -16.39 3.91
CA ALA A 312 -13.01 -17.77 4.29
C ALA A 312 -11.78 -18.51 4.84
N TYR A 313 -10.62 -18.37 4.17
CA TYR A 313 -9.36 -18.94 4.66
C TYR A 313 -8.98 -18.39 6.03
N ILE A 314 -9.06 -17.08 6.23
CA ILE A 314 -8.76 -16.46 7.53
C ILE A 314 -9.67 -17.01 8.63
N LYS A 315 -10.98 -17.07 8.38
CA LYS A 315 -11.95 -17.59 9.35
C LYS A 315 -11.70 -19.04 9.73
N SER A 316 -11.39 -19.88 8.75
CA SER A 316 -11.18 -21.31 8.97
C SER A 316 -9.80 -21.64 9.57
N SER A 317 -8.75 -20.94 9.15
CA SER A 317 -7.36 -21.35 9.39
C SER A 317 -6.58 -20.45 10.34
N LEU A 318 -6.92 -19.17 10.44
CA LEU A 318 -6.14 -18.19 11.20
C LEU A 318 -6.89 -17.56 12.38
N GLN A 319 -8.22 -17.48 12.33
CA GLN A 319 -9.01 -16.75 13.33
C GLN A 319 -8.78 -17.26 14.76
N HIS A 320 -8.61 -18.57 14.95
CA HIS A 320 -8.33 -19.16 16.25
C HIS A 320 -6.97 -18.81 16.83
N ILE A 321 -6.05 -18.24 16.01
CA ILE A 321 -4.72 -17.83 16.43
C ILE A 321 -4.73 -16.43 17.03
N TYR A 322 -5.50 -15.50 16.47
CA TYR A 322 -5.50 -14.09 16.88
C TYR A 322 -6.71 -13.69 17.74
N LYS A 323 -7.74 -14.53 17.88
CA LYS A 323 -8.92 -14.32 18.75
C LYS A 323 -8.83 -15.00 20.11
#